data_baff685ef7d3fad97a50b1d8e87933a7
#
_entry.id   baff685ef7d3fad97a50b1d8e87933a7
#
_cell.length_a   1.000
_cell.length_b   1.000
_cell.length_c   1.000
_cell.angle_alpha   90.00
_cell.angle_beta   90.00
_cell.angle_gamma   90.00
#
_symmetry.space_group_name_H-M   'P 1'
#
loop_
_entity.id
_entity.type
_entity.pdbx_description
1 polymer ?
#
loop_
_entity_poly.entity_id
_entity_poly.type
_entity_poly.pdbx_seq_one_letter_code
_entity_poly.pdbx_strand_id
1 'polypeptide(L)'
;MRVLAFLPVFGRALPTGAFVTSHEYVRGLVTAGHTVHVVTTIKEPGEARHESGVRVWPLRDWRRALRAVRPELLISHHGDRKAARIVAQAVSIPHLLMVHGMAEDQDLRTPSLAWFPSEACRDHYADYHGQAFVLPPPIDPGRYRTNPGSMVTLNGSTVAKGADVLAQVAERMPQTRFLVVRAAGHTAGPLPPNVVVADRTDPRHVYARTRVLLMPSTTESYGRAGVEAMLSGVPVLAAPLPGIREALGDAATYIPREDVGRWVAELRRLASPAAYAAASARCRAHADGLDYAGNLRAFEAACRSLRPRQARPPGLAVRPPPAPRRGRRATTA
;
A
#
# COMPACT_ATOMS: atom_id res chain seq x y z
N MET A 1 -20.98 11.10 2.29
CA MET A 1 -20.63 11.06 0.85
C MET A 1 -20.95 9.68 0.27
N ARG A 2 -21.23 9.65 -1.02
CA ARG A 2 -21.32 8.42 -1.82
C ARG A 2 -20.02 8.25 -2.59
N VAL A 3 -19.35 7.11 -2.38
CA VAL A 3 -18.02 6.81 -2.94
C VAL A 3 -18.09 5.57 -3.82
N LEU A 4 -17.46 5.62 -4.98
CA LEU A 4 -17.19 4.44 -5.80
C LEU A 4 -15.67 4.21 -5.88
N ALA A 5 -15.21 3.07 -5.38
CA ALA A 5 -13.80 2.72 -5.41
C ALA A 5 -13.51 1.64 -6.46
N PHE A 6 -12.47 1.83 -7.26
CA PHE A 6 -11.90 0.84 -8.17
C PHE A 6 -10.67 0.22 -7.53
N LEU A 7 -10.78 -1.02 -7.10
CA LEU A 7 -9.72 -1.74 -6.40
C LEU A 7 -9.44 -3.08 -7.07
N PRO A 8 -8.20 -3.60 -7.03
CA PRO A 8 -7.90 -4.90 -7.61
C PRO A 8 -8.77 -6.01 -7.03
N VAL A 9 -8.87 -6.06 -5.71
CA VAL A 9 -9.69 -7.00 -4.93
C VAL A 9 -10.27 -6.30 -3.70
N PHE A 10 -11.33 -6.86 -3.12
CA PHE A 10 -11.90 -6.40 -1.86
C PHE A 10 -12.43 -7.59 -1.05
N GLY A 11 -12.13 -7.66 0.26
CA GLY A 11 -12.63 -8.68 1.15
C GLY A 11 -11.55 -9.38 1.97
N ARG A 12 -11.74 -10.69 2.24
CA ARG A 12 -10.92 -11.44 3.20
C ARG A 12 -9.54 -11.85 2.67
N ALA A 13 -9.45 -12.18 1.40
CA ALA A 13 -8.22 -12.67 0.77
C ALA A 13 -7.44 -11.50 0.13
N LEU A 14 -6.71 -10.73 0.94
CA LEU A 14 -5.92 -9.60 0.47
C LEU A 14 -4.44 -9.99 0.35
N PRO A 15 -3.94 -10.23 -0.88
CA PRO A 15 -2.63 -10.86 -1.10
C PRO A 15 -1.43 -9.91 -0.86
N THR A 16 -1.65 -8.60 -0.76
CA THR A 16 -0.56 -7.63 -0.57
C THR A 16 -0.90 -6.57 0.48
N GLY A 17 0.13 -5.91 1.05
CA GLY A 17 -0.06 -4.78 1.97
C GLY A 17 -0.80 -3.60 1.33
N ALA A 18 -0.62 -3.38 0.04
CA ALA A 18 -1.32 -2.35 -0.73
C ALA A 18 -2.85 -2.59 -0.73
N PHE A 19 -3.27 -3.83 -0.96
CA PHE A 19 -4.69 -4.17 -0.95
C PHE A 19 -5.29 -4.11 0.45
N VAL A 20 -4.53 -4.52 1.47
CA VAL A 20 -4.93 -4.36 2.88
C VAL A 20 -5.14 -2.88 3.21
N THR A 21 -4.22 -2.01 2.81
CA THR A 21 -4.31 -0.56 3.05
C THR A 21 -5.56 0.04 2.40
N SER A 22 -5.80 -0.26 1.12
CA SER A 22 -7.00 0.22 0.41
C SER A 22 -8.28 -0.26 1.08
N HIS A 23 -8.31 -1.53 1.49
CA HIS A 23 -9.45 -2.11 2.19
C HIS A 23 -9.71 -1.42 3.55
N GLU A 24 -8.68 -1.15 4.32
CA GLU A 24 -8.81 -0.48 5.63
C GLU A 24 -9.30 0.95 5.51
N TYR A 25 -8.79 1.72 4.54
CA TYR A 25 -9.30 3.08 4.28
C TYR A 25 -10.77 3.07 3.82
N VAL A 26 -11.14 2.16 2.91
CA VAL A 26 -12.53 2.03 2.46
C VAL A 26 -13.45 1.65 3.63
N ARG A 27 -13.03 0.73 4.48
CA ARG A 27 -13.79 0.39 5.71
C ARG A 27 -13.89 1.57 6.67
N GLY A 28 -12.81 2.34 6.82
CA GLY A 28 -12.82 3.57 7.62
C GLY A 28 -13.88 4.55 7.14
N LEU A 29 -14.05 4.74 5.83
CA LEU A 29 -15.11 5.57 5.27
C LEU A 29 -16.50 5.02 5.58
N VAL A 30 -16.71 3.71 5.54
CA VAL A 30 -17.99 3.09 5.92
C VAL A 30 -18.29 3.32 7.40
N THR A 31 -17.29 3.13 8.27
CA THR A 31 -17.44 3.39 9.71
C THR A 31 -17.74 4.86 10.01
N ALA A 32 -17.21 5.79 9.19
CA ALA A 32 -17.53 7.22 9.26
C ALA A 32 -18.92 7.59 8.66
N GLY A 33 -19.75 6.61 8.30
CA GLY A 33 -21.12 6.81 7.81
C GLY A 33 -21.22 7.15 6.31
N HIS A 34 -20.19 6.85 5.50
CA HIS A 34 -20.27 7.03 4.06
C HIS A 34 -20.85 5.81 3.35
N THR A 35 -21.59 6.03 2.26
CA THR A 35 -22.03 4.96 1.37
C THR A 35 -20.90 4.63 0.41
N VAL A 36 -20.31 3.43 0.51
CA VAL A 36 -19.19 3.02 -0.34
C VAL A 36 -19.58 1.80 -1.16
N HIS A 37 -19.38 1.89 -2.47
CA HIS A 37 -19.38 0.73 -3.37
C HIS A 37 -17.98 0.51 -3.91
N VAL A 38 -17.62 -0.75 -4.12
CA VAL A 38 -16.33 -1.15 -4.71
C VAL A 38 -16.58 -1.88 -6.02
N VAL A 39 -15.79 -1.56 -7.04
CA VAL A 39 -15.67 -2.34 -8.28
C VAL A 39 -14.32 -3.05 -8.22
N THR A 40 -14.33 -4.38 -8.23
CA THR A 40 -13.09 -5.17 -8.27
C THR A 40 -12.62 -5.34 -9.72
N THR A 41 -11.34 -5.05 -9.98
CA THR A 41 -10.78 -5.01 -11.33
C THR A 41 -10.04 -6.28 -11.73
N ILE A 42 -9.52 -7.05 -10.76
CA ILE A 42 -9.08 -8.42 -10.99
C ILE A 42 -10.32 -9.28 -11.16
N LYS A 43 -10.32 -10.09 -12.22
CA LYS A 43 -11.47 -10.93 -12.58
C LYS A 43 -11.75 -11.94 -11.45
N GLU A 44 -12.76 -11.66 -10.65
CA GLU A 44 -13.34 -12.62 -9.73
C GLU A 44 -14.60 -13.23 -10.36
N PRO A 45 -14.78 -14.56 -10.30
CA PRO A 45 -16.05 -15.17 -10.68
C PRO A 45 -17.14 -14.77 -9.68
N GLY A 46 -18.33 -14.47 -10.16
CA GLY A 46 -19.47 -14.23 -9.28
C GLY A 46 -20.27 -12.97 -9.60
N GLU A 47 -21.34 -12.79 -8.83
CA GLU A 47 -22.24 -11.63 -8.87
C GLU A 47 -21.82 -10.57 -7.83
N ALA A 48 -22.51 -9.43 -7.85
CA ALA A 48 -22.35 -8.42 -6.82
C ALA A 48 -22.71 -8.99 -5.44
N ARG A 49 -21.85 -8.73 -4.45
CA ARG A 49 -21.98 -9.21 -3.07
C ARG A 49 -21.88 -8.09 -2.05
N HIS A 50 -22.30 -8.36 -0.83
CA HIS A 50 -22.06 -7.48 0.31
C HIS A 50 -20.93 -8.04 1.18
N GLU A 51 -19.96 -7.20 1.50
CA GLU A 51 -18.82 -7.56 2.35
C GLU A 51 -18.38 -6.37 3.20
N SER A 52 -18.30 -6.56 4.51
CA SER A 52 -17.86 -5.52 5.46
C SER A 52 -18.59 -4.17 5.34
N GLY A 53 -19.92 -4.20 5.10
CA GLY A 53 -20.74 -3.02 4.90
C GLY A 53 -20.61 -2.34 3.54
N VAL A 54 -19.87 -2.96 2.61
CA VAL A 54 -19.61 -2.46 1.26
C VAL A 54 -20.32 -3.33 0.24
N ARG A 55 -20.94 -2.72 -0.77
CA ARG A 55 -21.41 -3.45 -1.94
C ARG A 55 -20.29 -3.58 -2.95
N VAL A 56 -19.86 -4.82 -3.21
CA VAL A 56 -18.78 -5.16 -4.13
C VAL A 56 -19.36 -5.63 -5.46
N TRP A 57 -18.86 -5.09 -6.54
CA TRP A 57 -19.29 -5.35 -7.91
C TRP A 57 -18.14 -5.91 -8.74
N PRO A 58 -18.38 -6.90 -9.61
CA PRO A 58 -17.37 -7.28 -10.59
C PRO A 58 -17.20 -6.19 -11.66
N LEU A 59 -16.02 -6.13 -12.27
CA LEU A 59 -15.70 -5.09 -13.26
C LEU A 59 -16.74 -4.95 -14.37
N ARG A 60 -17.31 -6.06 -14.87
CA ARG A 60 -18.33 -6.03 -15.93
C ARG A 60 -19.58 -5.23 -15.55
N ASP A 61 -19.88 -5.08 -14.26
CA ASP A 61 -21.06 -4.39 -13.74
C ASP A 61 -20.78 -2.93 -13.31
N TRP A 62 -19.64 -2.36 -13.64
CA TRP A 62 -19.26 -1.01 -13.17
C TRP A 62 -20.30 0.07 -13.50
N ARG A 63 -20.99 -0.03 -14.67
CA ARG A 63 -22.05 0.91 -15.01
C ARG A 63 -23.28 0.78 -14.11
N ARG A 64 -23.59 -0.43 -13.65
CA ARG A 64 -24.67 -0.67 -12.66
C ARG A 64 -24.25 -0.10 -11.30
N ALA A 65 -23.01 -0.32 -10.88
CA ALA A 65 -22.45 0.25 -9.66
C ALA A 65 -22.53 1.79 -9.68
N LEU A 66 -22.12 2.43 -10.77
CA LEU A 66 -22.17 3.88 -10.96
C LEU A 66 -23.60 4.43 -10.81
N ARG A 67 -24.58 3.80 -11.47
CA ARG A 67 -25.99 4.20 -11.37
C ARG A 67 -26.56 3.98 -9.97
N ALA A 68 -26.17 2.89 -9.31
CA ALA A 68 -26.67 2.52 -7.99
C ALA A 68 -26.18 3.46 -6.89
N VAL A 69 -24.90 3.86 -6.92
CA VAL A 69 -24.30 4.69 -5.87
C VAL A 69 -24.41 6.18 -6.17
N ARG A 70 -24.41 6.59 -7.46
CA ARG A 70 -24.34 8.00 -7.89
C ARG A 70 -23.22 8.74 -7.13
N PRO A 71 -21.95 8.39 -7.36
CA PRO A 71 -20.84 8.79 -6.51
C PRO A 71 -20.58 10.29 -6.58
N GLU A 72 -20.10 10.83 -5.47
CA GLU A 72 -19.58 12.19 -5.33
C GLU A 72 -18.07 12.20 -5.37
N LEU A 73 -17.44 11.03 -5.18
CA LEU A 73 -16.00 10.82 -5.21
C LEU A 73 -15.69 9.46 -5.81
N LEU A 74 -14.67 9.40 -6.68
CA LEU A 74 -14.03 8.15 -7.07
C LEU A 74 -12.72 7.98 -6.33
N ILE A 75 -12.45 6.75 -5.91
CA ILE A 75 -11.16 6.33 -5.36
C ILE A 75 -10.61 5.23 -6.26
N SER A 76 -9.31 5.21 -6.52
CA SER A 76 -8.68 4.07 -7.19
C SER A 76 -7.35 3.69 -6.58
N HIS A 77 -7.04 2.40 -6.65
CA HIS A 77 -5.69 1.89 -6.54
C HIS A 77 -4.87 2.32 -7.78
N HIS A 78 -3.58 2.53 -7.64
CA HIS A 78 -2.74 3.00 -8.76
C HIS A 78 -2.81 2.10 -10.01
N GLY A 79 -2.95 0.78 -9.85
CA GLY A 79 -3.14 -0.15 -10.97
C GLY A 79 -4.44 0.05 -11.75
N ASP A 80 -5.46 0.64 -11.11
CA ASP A 80 -6.82 0.80 -11.65
C ASP A 80 -7.11 2.24 -12.10
N ARG A 81 -6.12 3.11 -12.04
CA ARG A 81 -6.27 4.55 -12.31
C ARG A 81 -6.90 4.90 -13.65
N LYS A 82 -6.62 4.12 -14.71
CA LYS A 82 -7.17 4.37 -16.04
C LYS A 82 -8.68 4.25 -16.05
N ALA A 83 -9.22 3.18 -15.47
CA ALA A 83 -10.67 2.96 -15.38
C ALA A 83 -11.35 4.05 -14.56
N ALA A 84 -10.81 4.36 -13.38
CA ALA A 84 -11.34 5.40 -12.51
C ALA A 84 -11.29 6.79 -13.16
N ARG A 85 -10.18 7.13 -13.86
CA ARG A 85 -10.03 8.40 -14.57
C ARG A 85 -11.10 8.59 -15.65
N ILE A 86 -11.33 7.58 -16.48
CA ILE A 86 -12.33 7.65 -17.54
C ILE A 86 -13.71 7.91 -16.94
N VAL A 87 -14.06 7.20 -15.88
CA VAL A 87 -15.35 7.39 -15.20
C VAL A 87 -15.45 8.75 -14.53
N ALA A 88 -14.39 9.21 -13.83
CA ALA A 88 -14.36 10.52 -13.18
C ALA A 88 -14.57 11.67 -14.17
N GLN A 89 -13.91 11.59 -15.33
CA GLN A 89 -14.07 12.59 -16.39
C GLN A 89 -15.48 12.57 -17.01
N ALA A 90 -16.03 11.36 -17.23
CA ALA A 90 -17.36 11.21 -17.83
C ALA A 90 -18.49 11.75 -16.94
N VAL A 91 -18.34 11.69 -15.61
CA VAL A 91 -19.35 12.17 -14.65
C VAL A 91 -18.95 13.46 -13.93
N SER A 92 -17.82 14.04 -14.31
CA SER A 92 -17.30 15.33 -13.78
C SER A 92 -17.18 15.38 -12.25
N ILE A 93 -16.75 14.27 -11.63
CA ILE A 93 -16.54 14.18 -10.18
C ILE A 93 -15.05 14.03 -9.85
N PRO A 94 -14.63 14.43 -8.63
CA PRO A 94 -13.24 14.28 -8.21
C PRO A 94 -12.80 12.82 -8.14
N HIS A 95 -11.49 12.62 -8.37
CA HIS A 95 -10.83 11.34 -8.31
C HIS A 95 -9.65 11.39 -7.34
N LEU A 96 -9.67 10.55 -6.29
CA LEU A 96 -8.56 10.31 -5.39
C LEU A 96 -7.80 9.06 -5.85
N LEU A 97 -6.52 9.22 -6.13
CA LEU A 97 -5.62 8.13 -6.53
C LEU A 97 -4.80 7.68 -5.33
N MET A 98 -4.83 6.39 -4.99
CA MET A 98 -3.99 5.79 -3.96
C MET A 98 -2.72 5.19 -4.60
N VAL A 99 -1.56 5.79 -4.33
CA VAL A 99 -0.26 5.33 -4.83
C VAL A 99 0.38 4.44 -3.75
N HIS A 100 0.54 3.15 -4.04
CA HIS A 100 1.02 2.17 -3.05
C HIS A 100 2.46 1.69 -3.29
N GLY A 101 3.02 1.93 -4.45
CA GLY A 101 4.33 1.41 -4.83
C GLY A 101 5.14 2.44 -5.60
N MET A 102 6.43 2.18 -5.71
CA MET A 102 7.38 2.96 -6.50
C MET A 102 7.68 2.17 -7.78
N ALA A 103 7.03 2.53 -8.89
CA ALA A 103 7.27 1.95 -10.22
C ALA A 103 7.66 3.06 -11.18
N GLU A 104 8.63 2.78 -12.05
CA GLU A 104 9.23 3.77 -12.95
C GLU A 104 8.28 4.31 -14.02
N ASP A 105 7.27 3.52 -14.42
CA ASP A 105 6.37 3.82 -15.54
C ASP A 105 4.97 4.31 -15.13
N GLN A 106 4.79 4.74 -13.90
CA GLN A 106 3.47 5.16 -13.42
C GLN A 106 3.08 6.56 -13.93
N ASP A 107 2.08 6.59 -14.80
CA ASP A 107 1.41 7.83 -15.18
C ASP A 107 0.45 8.31 -14.08
N LEU A 108 0.88 9.26 -13.26
CA LEU A 108 0.09 9.86 -12.19
C LEU A 108 -0.70 11.10 -12.66
N ARG A 109 -0.68 11.45 -13.96
CA ARG A 109 -1.41 12.63 -14.46
C ARG A 109 -2.91 12.50 -14.21
N THR A 110 -3.49 13.61 -13.75
CA THR A 110 -4.93 13.86 -13.69
C THR A 110 -5.79 13.36 -12.52
N PRO A 111 -5.33 12.81 -11.40
CA PRO A 111 -6.21 12.73 -10.24
C PRO A 111 -6.50 14.14 -9.69
N SER A 112 -7.62 14.30 -9.01
CA SER A 112 -7.91 15.52 -8.24
C SER A 112 -7.03 15.62 -7.01
N LEU A 113 -6.64 14.46 -6.46
CA LEU A 113 -5.76 14.32 -5.30
C LEU A 113 -5.06 12.96 -5.35
N ALA A 114 -3.76 12.94 -5.09
CA ALA A 114 -3.00 11.70 -4.90
C ALA A 114 -2.65 11.49 -3.41
N TRP A 115 -2.83 10.27 -2.93
CA TRP A 115 -2.36 9.81 -1.64
C TRP A 115 -1.08 9.00 -1.79
N PHE A 116 -0.10 9.28 -0.93
CA PHE A 116 1.16 8.54 -0.82
C PHE A 116 1.34 7.99 0.60
N PRO A 117 1.90 6.79 0.79
CA PRO A 117 2.08 6.17 2.10
C PRO A 117 3.25 6.76 2.91
N SER A 118 4.15 7.50 2.26
CA SER A 118 5.37 8.08 2.83
C SER A 118 5.86 9.26 2.00
N GLU A 119 6.66 10.13 2.59
CA GLU A 119 7.37 11.18 1.85
C GLU A 119 8.34 10.58 0.83
N ALA A 120 9.04 9.51 1.21
CA ALA A 120 9.92 8.78 0.29
C ALA A 120 9.19 8.25 -0.95
N CYS A 121 7.95 7.80 -0.80
CA CYS A 121 7.14 7.37 -1.93
C CYS A 121 6.69 8.55 -2.80
N ARG A 122 6.34 9.68 -2.19
CA ARG A 122 6.01 10.91 -2.92
C ARG A 122 7.22 11.43 -3.71
N ASP A 123 8.39 11.48 -3.08
CA ASP A 123 9.63 12.01 -3.67
C ASP A 123 10.15 11.13 -4.83
N HIS A 124 9.82 9.83 -4.83
CA HIS A 124 10.07 8.95 -5.98
C HIS A 124 9.34 9.43 -7.25
N TYR A 125 8.22 10.14 -7.10
CA TYR A 125 7.45 10.72 -8.21
C TYR A 125 7.67 12.23 -8.29
N ALA A 126 8.93 12.69 -8.35
CA ALA A 126 9.31 14.10 -8.35
C ALA A 126 8.63 14.92 -9.47
N ASP A 127 8.31 14.28 -10.61
CA ASP A 127 7.61 14.90 -11.74
C ASP A 127 6.09 15.03 -11.54
N TYR A 128 5.57 14.57 -10.42
CA TYR A 128 4.15 14.73 -10.11
C TYR A 128 3.90 16.10 -9.48
N HIS A 129 3.28 17.02 -10.23
CA HIS A 129 2.96 18.39 -9.81
C HIS A 129 1.49 18.59 -9.42
N GLY A 130 0.70 17.52 -9.30
CA GLY A 130 -0.70 17.59 -8.88
C GLY A 130 -0.86 17.78 -7.37
N GLN A 131 -2.10 17.93 -6.93
CA GLN A 131 -2.40 17.95 -5.49
C GLN A 131 -2.10 16.57 -4.87
N ALA A 132 -1.38 16.57 -3.77
CA ALA A 132 -1.00 15.36 -3.08
C ALA A 132 -1.04 15.54 -1.56
N PHE A 133 -1.17 14.43 -0.84
CA PHE A 133 -0.94 14.36 0.60
C PHE A 133 -0.25 13.05 0.97
N VAL A 134 0.56 13.10 1.99
CA VAL A 134 1.24 11.94 2.54
C VAL A 134 0.56 11.56 3.84
N LEU A 135 0.22 10.29 3.97
CA LEU A 135 -0.42 9.77 5.17
C LEU A 135 -0.04 8.29 5.33
N PRO A 136 0.57 7.88 6.46
CA PRO A 136 0.91 6.49 6.70
C PRO A 136 -0.29 5.56 6.59
N PRO A 137 -0.10 4.32 6.08
CA PRO A 137 -1.15 3.31 6.03
C PRO A 137 -1.78 3.09 7.41
N PRO A 138 -3.10 2.95 7.52
CA PRO A 138 -3.73 2.59 8.76
C PRO A 138 -3.40 1.13 9.09
N ILE A 139 -2.90 0.88 10.30
CA ILE A 139 -2.51 -0.47 10.77
C ILE A 139 -3.18 -0.71 12.11
N ASP A 140 -4.34 -1.36 12.10
CA ASP A 140 -5.12 -1.66 13.29
C ASP A 140 -4.37 -2.62 14.23
N PRO A 141 -3.95 -2.19 15.45
CA PRO A 141 -3.24 -3.03 16.39
C PRO A 141 -3.98 -4.33 16.72
N GLY A 142 -5.31 -4.31 16.76
CA GLY A 142 -6.14 -5.46 17.08
C GLY A 142 -6.00 -6.62 16.06
N ARG A 143 -5.52 -6.33 14.86
CA ARG A 143 -5.32 -7.33 13.79
C ARG A 143 -3.95 -7.99 13.81
N TYR A 144 -2.97 -7.42 14.50
CA TYR A 144 -1.58 -7.86 14.40
C TYR A 144 -0.97 -8.27 15.71
N ARG A 145 -1.46 -7.74 16.85
CA ARG A 145 -0.88 -8.03 18.17
C ARG A 145 -1.00 -9.50 18.54
N THR A 146 0.16 -10.07 18.90
CA THR A 146 0.31 -11.42 19.44
C THR A 146 1.60 -11.51 20.28
N ASN A 147 1.87 -12.65 20.87
CA ASN A 147 3.16 -12.92 21.51
C ASN A 147 4.18 -13.37 20.45
N PRO A 148 5.41 -12.84 20.47
CA PRO A 148 6.48 -13.27 19.56
C PRO A 148 6.80 -14.76 19.70
N GLY A 149 7.15 -15.38 18.56
CA GLY A 149 7.58 -16.78 18.51
C GLY A 149 9.10 -16.94 18.60
N SER A 150 9.63 -17.96 17.89
CA SER A 150 11.03 -18.37 17.98
C SER A 150 11.81 -18.29 16.65
N MET A 151 11.15 -18.04 15.51
CA MET A 151 11.77 -18.11 14.18
C MET A 151 12.23 -16.74 13.68
N VAL A 152 13.29 -16.72 12.89
CA VAL A 152 13.66 -15.55 12.09
C VAL A 152 12.81 -15.55 10.82
N THR A 153 12.05 -14.49 10.57
CA THR A 153 11.01 -14.48 9.52
C THR A 153 11.29 -13.47 8.43
N LEU A 154 11.04 -13.86 7.18
CA LEU A 154 10.93 -12.98 6.01
C LEU A 154 9.48 -13.01 5.51
N ASN A 155 8.84 -11.85 5.45
CA ASN A 155 7.48 -11.73 4.91
C ASN A 155 7.53 -11.40 3.41
N GLY A 156 7.68 -12.43 2.58
CA GLY A 156 7.85 -12.37 1.14
C GLY A 156 8.89 -13.39 0.66
N SER A 157 8.69 -13.99 -0.52
CA SER A 157 9.56 -15.06 -1.05
C SER A 157 10.32 -14.63 -2.30
N THR A 158 10.34 -13.33 -2.63
CA THR A 158 11.02 -12.82 -3.82
C THR A 158 12.41 -12.27 -3.48
N VAL A 159 13.31 -12.23 -4.47
CA VAL A 159 14.62 -11.56 -4.34
C VAL A 159 14.45 -10.09 -3.97
N ALA A 160 13.47 -9.39 -4.55
CA ALA A 160 13.18 -8.00 -4.19
C ALA A 160 12.80 -7.82 -2.71
N LYS A 161 12.27 -8.83 -2.04
CA LYS A 161 12.00 -8.85 -0.60
C LYS A 161 13.17 -9.40 0.22
N GLY A 162 14.21 -9.96 -0.42
CA GLY A 162 15.43 -10.42 0.21
C GLY A 162 15.48 -11.92 0.51
N ALA A 163 14.78 -12.74 -0.27
CA ALA A 163 14.85 -14.20 -0.13
C ALA A 163 16.29 -14.74 -0.31
N ASP A 164 17.06 -14.14 -1.18
CA ASP A 164 18.48 -14.43 -1.42
C ASP A 164 19.37 -14.07 -0.22
N VAL A 165 19.10 -12.95 0.45
CA VAL A 165 19.83 -12.56 1.68
C VAL A 165 19.47 -13.52 2.82
N LEU A 166 18.17 -13.84 2.99
CA LEU A 166 17.74 -14.80 4.01
C LEU A 166 18.42 -16.17 3.79
N ALA A 167 18.50 -16.66 2.56
CA ALA A 167 19.14 -17.93 2.25
C ALA A 167 20.62 -17.94 2.70
N GLN A 168 21.40 -16.91 2.35
CA GLN A 168 22.79 -16.76 2.76
C GLN A 168 22.97 -16.64 4.28
N VAL A 169 22.06 -15.94 4.96
CA VAL A 169 22.05 -15.86 6.44
C VAL A 169 21.73 -17.22 7.05
N ALA A 170 20.75 -17.95 6.51
CA ALA A 170 20.34 -19.25 7.01
C ALA A 170 21.45 -20.30 6.87
N GLU A 171 22.20 -20.31 5.77
CA GLU A 171 23.41 -21.16 5.57
C GLU A 171 24.47 -20.92 6.66
N ARG A 172 24.67 -19.66 7.08
CA ARG A 172 25.64 -19.29 8.12
C ARG A 172 25.14 -19.50 9.55
N MET A 173 23.85 -19.86 9.70
CA MET A 173 23.19 -20.08 10.98
C MET A 173 22.37 -21.40 11.00
N PRO A 174 23.00 -22.58 10.79
CA PRO A 174 22.29 -23.85 10.57
C PRO A 174 21.44 -24.30 11.77
N GLN A 175 21.74 -23.82 12.97
CA GLN A 175 20.98 -24.13 14.19
C GLN A 175 19.77 -23.19 14.42
N THR A 176 19.64 -22.12 13.62
CA THR A 176 18.54 -21.17 13.72
C THR A 176 17.42 -21.58 12.73
N ARG A 177 16.19 -21.56 13.20
CA ARG A 177 15.02 -21.83 12.35
C ARG A 177 14.54 -20.55 11.68
N PHE A 178 14.35 -20.61 10.36
CA PHE A 178 13.84 -19.50 9.56
C PHE A 178 12.44 -19.82 9.02
N LEU A 179 11.66 -18.76 8.80
CA LEU A 179 10.34 -18.81 8.19
C LEU A 179 10.28 -17.84 7.00
N VAL A 180 9.95 -18.35 5.84
CA VAL A 180 9.60 -17.53 4.67
C VAL A 180 8.09 -17.61 4.46
N VAL A 181 7.41 -16.46 4.48
CA VAL A 181 6.00 -16.37 4.12
C VAL A 181 5.89 -16.15 2.63
N ARG A 182 5.27 -17.07 1.91
CA ARG A 182 5.19 -17.07 0.46
C ARG A 182 4.40 -15.85 -0.05
N ALA A 183 4.97 -15.14 -1.02
CA ALA A 183 4.22 -14.14 -1.78
C ALA A 183 3.24 -14.85 -2.71
N ALA A 184 2.03 -14.29 -2.87
CA ALA A 184 1.02 -14.87 -3.74
C ALA A 184 1.54 -15.00 -5.18
N GLY A 185 1.37 -16.18 -5.77
CA GLY A 185 1.81 -16.47 -7.14
C GLY A 185 3.33 -16.70 -7.32
N HIS A 186 4.11 -16.76 -6.24
CA HIS A 186 5.55 -17.00 -6.29
C HIS A 186 5.93 -18.31 -5.62
N THR A 187 6.78 -19.11 -6.27
CA THR A 187 7.47 -20.23 -5.64
C THR A 187 8.75 -19.73 -4.99
N ALA A 188 9.03 -20.17 -3.76
CA ALA A 188 10.35 -19.96 -3.20
C ALA A 188 11.36 -20.79 -4.01
N GLY A 189 12.52 -20.19 -4.37
CA GLY A 189 13.65 -20.92 -4.94
C GLY A 189 14.22 -21.95 -3.94
N PRO A 190 15.30 -22.65 -4.29
CA PRO A 190 16.01 -23.54 -3.37
C PRO A 190 16.39 -22.79 -2.08
N LEU A 191 16.05 -23.36 -0.92
CA LEU A 191 16.33 -22.76 0.38
C LEU A 191 17.07 -23.78 1.26
N PRO A 192 17.91 -23.34 2.21
CA PRO A 192 18.57 -24.19 3.17
C PRO A 192 17.58 -25.02 4.02
N PRO A 193 17.99 -26.20 4.55
CA PRO A 193 17.10 -27.13 5.24
C PRO A 193 16.50 -26.58 6.55
N ASN A 194 17.10 -25.57 7.14
CA ASN A 194 16.59 -24.88 8.34
C ASN A 194 15.57 -23.77 8.02
N VAL A 195 15.15 -23.62 6.75
CA VAL A 195 14.13 -22.67 6.31
C VAL A 195 12.81 -23.38 6.04
N VAL A 196 11.77 -22.96 6.75
CA VAL A 196 10.40 -23.40 6.52
C VAL A 196 9.68 -22.39 5.65
N VAL A 197 9.01 -22.85 4.61
CA VAL A 197 8.13 -22.02 3.77
C VAL A 197 6.69 -22.24 4.21
N ALA A 198 5.96 -21.14 4.44
CA ALA A 198 4.54 -21.18 4.75
C ALA A 198 3.76 -20.29 3.78
N ASP A 199 2.54 -20.69 3.50
CA ASP A 199 1.62 -19.85 2.76
C ASP A 199 1.16 -18.64 3.59
N ARG A 200 0.74 -17.59 2.90
CA ARG A 200 0.16 -16.42 3.56
C ARG A 200 -1.11 -16.82 4.33
N THR A 201 -1.17 -16.41 5.58
CA THR A 201 -2.28 -16.66 6.49
C THR A 201 -2.62 -15.41 7.30
N ASP A 202 -3.45 -15.51 8.33
CA ASP A 202 -3.68 -14.43 9.30
C ASP A 202 -2.32 -13.93 9.82
N PRO A 203 -2.03 -12.63 9.74
CA PRO A 203 -0.73 -12.08 10.16
C PRO A 203 -0.41 -12.37 11.64
N ARG A 204 -1.38 -12.52 12.51
CA ARG A 204 -1.14 -12.93 13.91
C ARG A 204 -0.49 -14.30 14.00
N HIS A 205 -0.88 -15.24 13.14
CA HIS A 205 -0.24 -16.58 13.08
C HIS A 205 1.20 -16.51 12.57
N VAL A 206 1.50 -15.55 11.68
CA VAL A 206 2.87 -15.31 11.24
C VAL A 206 3.70 -14.73 12.36
N TYR A 207 3.24 -13.63 12.99
CA TYR A 207 3.98 -12.97 14.06
C TYR A 207 4.07 -13.79 15.35
N ALA A 208 3.10 -14.66 15.64
CA ALA A 208 3.17 -15.63 16.73
C ALA A 208 4.30 -16.69 16.55
N ARG A 209 4.81 -16.86 15.33
CA ARG A 209 5.97 -17.72 15.04
C ARG A 209 7.28 -16.92 14.95
N THR A 210 7.20 -15.59 14.83
CA THR A 210 8.31 -14.71 14.53
C THR A 210 8.99 -14.21 15.80
N ARG A 211 10.30 -14.45 15.93
CA ARG A 211 11.17 -13.84 16.93
C ARG A 211 11.79 -12.54 16.43
N VAL A 212 12.29 -12.54 15.19
CA VAL A 212 12.88 -11.37 14.52
C VAL A 212 12.37 -11.31 13.08
N LEU A 213 11.96 -10.14 12.62
CA LEU A 213 11.59 -9.91 11.22
C LEU A 213 12.79 -9.38 10.44
N LEU A 214 13.09 -10.00 9.29
CA LEU A 214 14.05 -9.49 8.32
C LEU A 214 13.32 -8.75 7.21
N MET A 215 13.84 -7.59 6.82
CA MET A 215 13.37 -6.77 5.70
C MET A 215 14.54 -6.29 4.82
N PRO A 216 15.31 -7.21 4.19
CA PRO A 216 16.42 -6.86 3.30
C PRO A 216 15.90 -6.53 1.88
N SER A 217 14.82 -5.77 1.79
CA SER A 217 14.17 -5.39 0.53
C SER A 217 15.07 -4.48 -0.32
N THR A 218 14.89 -4.51 -1.64
CA THR A 218 15.50 -3.55 -2.57
C THR A 218 14.67 -2.29 -2.75
N THR A 219 13.37 -2.39 -2.50
CA THR A 219 12.44 -1.25 -2.58
C THR A 219 11.27 -1.44 -1.63
N GLU A 220 10.86 -0.37 -0.97
CA GLU A 220 9.67 -0.32 -0.11
C GLU A 220 9.12 1.11 -0.10
N SER A 221 7.85 1.25 -0.40
CA SER A 221 7.19 2.56 -0.33
C SER A 221 6.91 3.02 1.11
N TYR A 222 6.75 2.08 2.06
CA TYR A 222 6.52 2.36 3.48
C TYR A 222 7.16 1.32 4.39
N GLY A 223 7.00 0.02 4.12
CA GLY A 223 7.51 -1.04 5.01
C GLY A 223 6.48 -1.50 6.04
N ARG A 224 5.21 -1.56 5.65
CA ARG A 224 4.08 -1.96 6.50
C ARG A 224 4.35 -3.20 7.37
N ALA A 225 5.00 -4.24 6.82
CA ALA A 225 5.29 -5.47 7.55
C ALA A 225 6.16 -5.26 8.81
N GLY A 226 7.05 -4.26 8.77
CA GLY A 226 7.86 -3.88 9.94
C GLY A 226 7.00 -3.32 11.06
N VAL A 227 6.09 -2.39 10.75
CA VAL A 227 5.16 -1.82 11.74
C VAL A 227 4.26 -2.90 12.33
N GLU A 228 3.71 -3.78 11.48
CA GLU A 228 2.88 -4.92 11.91
C GLU A 228 3.62 -5.84 12.89
N ALA A 229 4.90 -6.15 12.62
CA ALA A 229 5.74 -6.94 13.51
C ALA A 229 6.01 -6.23 14.85
N MET A 230 6.31 -4.93 14.80
CA MET A 230 6.58 -4.11 15.98
C MET A 230 5.38 -4.04 16.95
N LEU A 231 4.15 -4.10 16.45
CA LEU A 231 2.94 -4.19 17.29
C LEU A 231 2.93 -5.39 18.22
N SER A 232 3.61 -6.48 17.83
CA SER A 232 3.82 -7.66 18.66
C SER A 232 5.14 -7.61 19.47
N GLY A 233 5.89 -6.52 19.39
CA GLY A 233 7.22 -6.39 19.99
C GLY A 233 8.27 -7.27 19.32
N VAL A 234 8.09 -7.60 18.04
CA VAL A 234 9.08 -8.33 17.24
C VAL A 234 10.15 -7.35 16.76
N PRO A 235 11.44 -7.54 17.13
CA PRO A 235 12.53 -6.73 16.60
C PRO A 235 12.61 -6.84 15.08
N VAL A 236 12.90 -5.71 14.42
CA VAL A 236 13.00 -5.63 12.96
C VAL A 236 14.44 -5.28 12.56
N LEU A 237 15.03 -6.12 11.71
CA LEU A 237 16.26 -5.83 10.99
C LEU A 237 15.90 -5.48 9.56
N ALA A 238 16.33 -4.32 9.06
CA ALA A 238 15.87 -3.82 7.77
C ALA A 238 17.00 -3.21 6.94
N ALA A 239 16.87 -3.27 5.61
CA ALA A 239 17.69 -2.46 4.72
C ALA A 239 17.36 -0.96 4.95
N PRO A 240 18.37 -0.04 4.84
CA PRO A 240 18.20 1.37 5.17
C PRO A 240 17.46 2.17 4.07
N LEU A 241 16.36 1.64 3.58
CA LEU A 241 15.55 2.31 2.56
C LEU A 241 14.77 3.50 3.16
N PRO A 242 14.65 4.63 2.44
CA PRO A 242 13.97 5.82 2.96
C PRO A 242 12.56 5.55 3.48
N GLY A 243 11.69 4.84 2.73
CA GLY A 243 10.33 4.52 3.18
C GLY A 243 10.29 3.62 4.42
N ILE A 244 11.26 2.71 4.58
CA ILE A 244 11.38 1.89 5.80
C ILE A 244 11.83 2.76 6.98
N ARG A 245 12.80 3.65 6.77
CA ARG A 245 13.26 4.57 7.84
C ARG A 245 12.16 5.48 8.33
N GLU A 246 11.35 6.00 7.40
CA GLU A 246 10.18 6.83 7.74
C GLU A 246 9.15 6.06 8.58
N ALA A 247 8.89 4.79 8.22
CA ALA A 247 7.91 3.96 8.91
C ALA A 247 8.37 3.43 10.28
N LEU A 248 9.65 3.07 10.42
CA LEU A 248 10.15 2.34 11.58
C LEU A 248 11.04 3.19 12.51
N GLY A 249 11.48 4.38 12.07
CA GLY A 249 12.32 5.29 12.85
C GLY A 249 13.53 4.58 13.45
N ASP A 250 13.94 4.99 14.65
CA ASP A 250 15.06 4.41 15.37
C ASP A 250 14.71 3.09 16.10
N ALA A 251 13.49 2.60 15.96
CA ALA A 251 13.09 1.35 16.59
C ALA A 251 13.63 0.11 15.86
N ALA A 252 13.88 0.21 14.55
CA ALA A 252 14.52 -0.85 13.77
C ALA A 252 16.05 -0.79 13.83
N THR A 253 16.69 -1.91 13.52
CA THR A 253 18.15 -1.95 13.26
C THR A 253 18.37 -1.99 11.75
N TYR A 254 19.15 -1.04 11.23
CA TYR A 254 19.41 -0.90 9.79
C TYR A 254 20.74 -1.51 9.39
N ILE A 255 20.70 -2.37 8.38
CA ILE A 255 21.83 -3.14 7.87
C ILE A 255 21.84 -3.04 6.35
N PRO A 256 22.98 -2.66 5.70
CA PRO A 256 23.10 -2.74 4.26
C PRO A 256 22.72 -4.14 3.76
N ARG A 257 21.95 -4.19 2.68
CA ARG A 257 21.36 -5.44 2.18
C ARG A 257 22.43 -6.50 1.88
N GLU A 258 23.54 -6.08 1.33
CA GLU A 258 24.69 -6.91 0.90
C GLU A 258 25.57 -7.38 2.05
N ASP A 259 25.49 -6.77 3.23
CA ASP A 259 26.34 -7.11 4.39
C ASP A 259 25.76 -8.30 5.19
N VAL A 260 25.83 -9.49 4.58
CA VAL A 260 25.34 -10.74 5.20
C VAL A 260 26.02 -11.02 6.54
N GLY A 261 27.30 -10.62 6.70
CA GLY A 261 28.02 -10.75 7.96
C GLY A 261 27.37 -9.99 9.10
N ARG A 262 26.95 -8.77 8.84
CA ARG A 262 26.29 -7.92 9.84
C ARG A 262 24.86 -8.41 10.17
N TRP A 263 24.11 -8.94 9.20
CA TRP A 263 22.81 -9.60 9.47
C TRP A 263 22.99 -10.76 10.45
N VAL A 264 23.99 -11.61 10.24
CA VAL A 264 24.31 -12.74 11.13
C VAL A 264 24.75 -12.25 12.52
N ALA A 265 25.64 -11.26 12.58
CA ALA A 265 26.13 -10.68 13.84
C ALA A 265 24.98 -10.13 14.69
N GLU A 266 24.05 -9.40 14.06
CA GLU A 266 22.93 -8.80 14.74
C GLU A 266 21.92 -9.86 15.24
N LEU A 267 21.65 -10.90 14.47
CA LEU A 267 20.83 -12.02 14.91
C LEU A 267 21.47 -12.75 16.11
N ARG A 268 22.79 -12.93 16.13
CA ARG A 268 23.52 -13.47 17.27
C ARG A 268 23.44 -12.56 18.50
N ARG A 269 23.54 -11.25 18.32
CA ARG A 269 23.35 -10.26 19.39
C ARG A 269 21.95 -10.36 20.01
N LEU A 270 20.91 -10.51 19.17
CA LEU A 270 19.52 -10.69 19.60
C LEU A 270 19.23 -12.09 20.20
N ALA A 271 20.18 -13.02 20.20
CA ALA A 271 20.05 -14.25 20.98
C ALA A 271 20.13 -13.98 22.50
N SER A 272 20.84 -12.92 22.93
CA SER A 272 20.86 -12.48 24.32
C SER A 272 19.48 -12.01 24.79
N PRO A 273 18.94 -12.54 25.90
CA PRO A 273 17.64 -12.13 26.44
C PRO A 273 17.55 -10.62 26.70
N ALA A 274 18.60 -10.00 27.25
CA ALA A 274 18.63 -8.57 27.56
C ALA A 274 18.60 -7.73 26.28
N ALA A 275 19.43 -8.07 25.26
CA ALA A 275 19.44 -7.37 23.97
C ALA A 275 18.09 -7.51 23.24
N TYR A 276 17.48 -8.67 23.28
CA TYR A 276 16.16 -8.92 22.72
C TYR A 276 15.08 -8.08 23.43
N ALA A 277 15.03 -8.13 24.75
CA ALA A 277 14.05 -7.38 25.52
C ALA A 277 14.12 -5.86 25.26
N ALA A 278 15.32 -5.30 25.19
CA ALA A 278 15.52 -3.89 24.86
C ALA A 278 15.04 -3.56 23.44
N ALA A 279 15.36 -4.39 22.45
CA ALA A 279 14.91 -4.18 21.07
C ALA A 279 13.36 -4.34 20.95
N SER A 280 12.80 -5.36 21.60
CA SER A 280 11.36 -5.58 21.65
C SER A 280 10.60 -4.42 22.27
N ALA A 281 11.10 -3.87 23.37
CA ALA A 281 10.50 -2.72 24.05
C ALA A 281 10.48 -1.48 23.13
N ARG A 282 11.60 -1.18 22.44
CA ARG A 282 11.67 -0.06 21.48
C ARG A 282 10.67 -0.23 20.35
N CYS A 283 10.59 -1.43 19.76
CA CYS A 283 9.65 -1.74 18.68
C CYS A 283 8.20 -1.53 19.15
N ARG A 284 7.87 -2.00 20.33
CA ARG A 284 6.52 -1.86 20.90
C ARG A 284 6.16 -0.41 21.16
N ALA A 285 7.06 0.34 21.80
CA ALA A 285 6.86 1.77 22.08
C ALA A 285 6.65 2.59 20.79
N HIS A 286 7.42 2.31 19.72
CA HIS A 286 7.25 2.97 18.44
C HIS A 286 5.87 2.67 17.83
N ALA A 287 5.49 1.39 17.75
CA ALA A 287 4.23 0.99 17.14
C ALA A 287 3.00 1.46 17.95
N ASP A 288 3.10 1.54 19.27
CA ASP A 288 2.04 2.06 20.15
C ASP A 288 1.86 3.59 20.02
N GLY A 289 2.90 4.30 19.57
CA GLY A 289 2.85 5.74 19.28
C GLY A 289 2.18 6.09 17.95
N LEU A 290 1.86 5.12 17.09
CA LEU A 290 1.25 5.38 15.78
C LEU A 290 -0.26 5.61 15.94
N ASP A 291 -0.76 6.72 15.36
CA ASP A 291 -2.19 7.08 15.42
C ASP A 291 -2.99 6.46 14.25
N TYR A 292 -3.30 5.17 14.39
CA TYR A 292 -4.16 4.46 13.42
C TYR A 292 -5.52 5.16 13.20
N ALA A 293 -6.19 5.57 14.28
CA ALA A 293 -7.49 6.21 14.20
C ALA A 293 -7.40 7.62 13.60
N GLY A 294 -6.33 8.35 13.90
CA GLY A 294 -6.03 9.65 13.30
C GLY A 294 -5.80 9.54 11.79
N ASN A 295 -5.08 8.53 11.36
CA ASN A 295 -4.87 8.29 9.92
C ASN A 295 -6.19 8.02 9.18
N LEU A 296 -7.13 7.27 9.78
CA LEU A 296 -8.45 7.08 9.18
C LEU A 296 -9.24 8.39 9.11
N ARG A 297 -9.22 9.20 10.17
CA ARG A 297 -9.90 10.52 10.19
C ARG A 297 -9.28 11.49 9.20
N ALA A 298 -7.95 11.54 9.09
CA ALA A 298 -7.24 12.39 8.14
C ALA A 298 -7.54 12.02 6.68
N PHE A 299 -7.60 10.71 6.38
CA PHE A 299 -7.99 10.24 5.05
C PHE A 299 -9.44 10.63 4.72
N GLU A 300 -10.35 10.44 5.66
CA GLU A 300 -11.76 10.83 5.51
C GLU A 300 -11.89 12.34 5.29
N ALA A 301 -11.16 13.17 6.04
CA ALA A 301 -11.14 14.62 5.88
C ALA A 301 -10.60 15.02 4.49
N ALA A 302 -9.54 14.37 3.99
CA ALA A 302 -9.03 14.59 2.65
C ALA A 302 -10.08 14.23 1.57
N CYS A 303 -10.81 13.13 1.75
CA CYS A 303 -11.93 12.78 0.86
C CYS A 303 -13.03 13.85 0.87
N ARG A 304 -13.39 14.39 2.04
CA ARG A 304 -14.40 15.46 2.17
C ARG A 304 -13.97 16.79 1.57
N SER A 305 -12.69 17.11 1.55
CA SER A 305 -12.17 18.36 0.97
C SER A 305 -12.31 18.39 -0.55
N LEU A 306 -12.44 17.22 -1.20
CA LEU A 306 -12.66 17.11 -2.62
C LEU A 306 -14.12 17.44 -2.94
N ARG A 307 -14.36 18.65 -3.43
CA ARG A 307 -15.70 19.07 -3.89
C ARG A 307 -15.88 18.64 -5.35
N PRO A 308 -17.09 18.19 -5.73
CA PRO A 308 -17.43 18.04 -7.13
C PRO A 308 -17.12 19.35 -7.87
N ARG A 309 -16.45 19.31 -9.01
CA ARG A 309 -16.37 20.49 -9.87
C ARG A 309 -17.80 20.93 -10.17
N GLN A 310 -18.16 22.16 -9.79
CA GLN A 310 -19.44 22.73 -10.18
C GLN A 310 -19.53 22.59 -11.71
N ALA A 311 -20.59 21.94 -12.19
CA ALA A 311 -20.84 21.86 -13.62
C ALA A 311 -20.83 23.31 -14.15
N ARG A 312 -20.00 23.63 -15.13
CA ARG A 312 -20.08 24.90 -15.83
C ARG A 312 -21.52 25.08 -16.28
N PRO A 313 -22.16 26.23 -15.99
CA PRO A 313 -23.50 26.44 -16.47
C PRO A 313 -23.51 26.22 -17.99
N PRO A 314 -24.54 25.55 -18.55
CA PRO A 314 -24.67 25.40 -20.00
C PRO A 314 -24.90 26.79 -20.58
N GLY A 315 -23.89 27.38 -21.23
CA GLY A 315 -24.06 28.66 -21.87
C GLY A 315 -22.87 29.59 -21.93
N LEU A 316 -21.71 29.07 -22.33
CA LEU A 316 -20.70 29.90 -23.00
C LEU A 316 -20.21 29.10 -24.21
N ALA A 317 -20.93 29.26 -25.31
CA ALA A 317 -20.47 28.82 -26.61
C ALA A 317 -19.07 29.42 -26.84
N VAL A 318 -18.07 28.58 -26.91
CA VAL A 318 -16.75 28.98 -27.39
C VAL A 318 -16.92 29.43 -28.82
N ARG A 319 -16.83 30.76 -29.06
CA ARG A 319 -16.74 31.27 -30.42
C ARG A 319 -15.55 30.54 -31.10
N PRO A 320 -15.78 29.97 -32.29
CA PRO A 320 -14.68 29.44 -33.07
C PRO A 320 -13.65 30.52 -33.34
N PRO A 321 -12.36 30.20 -33.40
CA PRO A 321 -11.34 31.18 -33.76
C PRO A 321 -11.63 31.74 -35.15
N PRO A 322 -11.36 33.04 -35.40
CA PRO A 322 -11.59 33.65 -36.72
C PRO A 322 -10.75 32.90 -37.76
N ALA A 323 -11.38 32.63 -38.89
CA ALA A 323 -10.75 31.98 -40.03
C ALA A 323 -9.48 32.76 -40.48
N PRO A 324 -8.39 32.07 -40.87
CA PRO A 324 -7.18 32.75 -41.35
C PRO A 324 -7.52 33.61 -42.57
N ARG A 325 -7.14 34.93 -42.53
CA ARG A 325 -7.28 35.84 -43.64
C ARG A 325 -6.51 35.27 -44.83
N ARG A 326 -7.22 35.00 -45.93
CA ARG A 326 -6.60 34.64 -47.22
C ARG A 326 -5.73 35.80 -47.66
N GLY A 327 -4.42 35.57 -47.75
CA GLY A 327 -3.47 36.50 -48.29
C GLY A 327 -3.85 36.89 -49.75
N ARG A 328 -3.93 38.19 -50.04
CA ARG A 328 -4.02 38.70 -51.40
C ARG A 328 -2.79 38.24 -52.18
N ARG A 329 -3.01 37.51 -53.25
CA ARG A 329 -1.96 37.25 -54.24
C ARG A 329 -1.55 38.61 -54.84
N ALA A 330 -0.28 38.94 -54.71
CA ALA A 330 0.32 40.02 -55.50
C ALA A 330 0.41 39.56 -56.96
N THR A 331 -0.27 40.27 -57.85
CA THR A 331 -0.06 40.20 -59.28
C THR A 331 1.17 41.04 -59.60
N THR A 332 2.23 40.40 -60.04
CA THR A 332 3.39 41.03 -60.68
C THR A 332 3.07 41.19 -62.19
N ALA A 333 3.10 42.40 -62.66
CA ALA A 333 3.29 42.74 -64.06
C ALA A 333 4.80 42.76 -64.35
#